data_493855c6961f1b6bcd99856a55220ca9
#
_entry.id   493855c6961f1b6bcd99856a55220ca9
#
_cell.length_a   1.000
_cell.length_b   1.000
_cell.length_c   1.000
_cell.angle_alpha   90.00
_cell.angle_beta   90.00
_cell.angle_gamma   90.00
#
_symmetry.space_group_name_H-M   'P 1'
#
loop_
_entity.id
_entity.type
_entity.pdbx_description
1 polymer ?
#
loop_
_entity_poly.entity_id
_entity_poly.type
_entity_poly.pdbx_seq_one_letter_code
_entity_poly.pdbx_strand_id
1 'polypeptide(L)'
;MHDSINALGIKLVKFDPIRFTWVNHIIPRDHRKIVVIDGKIAYTGGMNVADYYIEGIPEIGDWHDMHMHIEGPVVNELHTIFCRMWYKATKEYIAGEKYFPSKISSNDNLRIAVIDRHKGQTSDAIRDLFAEMLNTAQHKVLLINPYFVPTHRVRKALKRAIDRGVDVHILLSAKSDIPLTPEASHY
;
A
#
# COMPACT_ATOMS: atom_id res chain seq x y z
N MET A 1 3.64 19.89 -16.84
CA MET A 1 3.37 18.47 -16.62
C MET A 1 1.86 18.14 -16.55
N HIS A 2 1.04 18.77 -15.70
CA HIS A 2 -0.42 18.51 -15.66
C HIS A 2 -1.09 18.78 -17.03
N ASP A 3 -0.83 19.93 -17.60
CA ASP A 3 -1.42 20.33 -18.89
C ASP A 3 -0.91 19.46 -20.04
N SER A 4 0.36 19.04 -19.99
CA SER A 4 0.93 18.13 -20.98
C SER A 4 0.28 16.74 -20.97
N ILE A 5 -0.05 16.23 -19.81
CA ILE A 5 -0.73 14.93 -19.65
C ILE A 5 -2.19 15.03 -20.11
N ASN A 6 -2.88 16.10 -19.75
CA ASN A 6 -4.26 16.34 -20.22
C ASN A 6 -4.33 16.50 -21.76
N ALA A 7 -3.32 17.10 -22.37
CA ALA A 7 -3.24 17.25 -23.83
C ALA A 7 -3.13 15.89 -24.57
N LEU A 8 -2.71 14.83 -23.88
CA LEU A 8 -2.73 13.45 -24.40
C LEU A 8 -4.09 12.75 -24.26
N GLY A 9 -5.14 13.46 -23.82
CA GLY A 9 -6.47 12.88 -23.58
C GLY A 9 -6.60 12.08 -22.28
N ILE A 10 -5.60 12.15 -21.42
CA ILE A 10 -5.58 11.45 -20.13
C ILE A 10 -6.35 12.29 -19.09
N LYS A 11 -7.35 11.70 -18.44
CA LYS A 11 -8.05 12.32 -17.32
C LYS A 11 -7.17 12.28 -16.07
N LEU A 12 -6.50 13.37 -15.74
CA LEU A 12 -5.67 13.50 -14.55
C LEU A 12 -6.40 14.32 -13.48
N VAL A 13 -6.53 13.76 -12.30
CA VAL A 13 -7.20 14.42 -11.16
C VAL A 13 -6.27 14.44 -9.95
N LYS A 14 -6.11 15.61 -9.34
CA LYS A 14 -5.39 15.74 -8.06
C LYS A 14 -6.33 15.39 -6.93
N PHE A 15 -6.01 14.32 -6.22
CA PHE A 15 -6.75 13.94 -5.02
C PHE A 15 -6.24 14.75 -3.82
N ASP A 16 -7.19 15.39 -3.11
CA ASP A 16 -6.94 16.13 -1.85
C ASP A 16 -5.74 17.09 -1.94
N PRO A 17 -5.78 18.09 -2.85
CA PRO A 17 -4.67 19.03 -3.04
C PRO A 17 -4.42 19.81 -1.73
N ILE A 18 -3.16 20.04 -1.41
CA ILE A 18 -2.76 20.84 -0.24
C ILE A 18 -3.33 22.26 -0.44
N ARG A 19 -4.33 22.61 0.34
CA ARG A 19 -4.81 23.99 0.44
C ARG A 19 -4.06 24.63 1.61
N PHE A 20 -3.44 25.76 1.35
CA PHE A 20 -2.73 26.54 2.36
C PHE A 20 -3.68 26.98 3.49
N THR A 21 -3.81 26.17 4.52
CA THR A 21 -4.34 26.57 5.80
C THR A 21 -3.39 26.07 6.87
N TRP A 22 -2.91 26.97 7.68
CA TRP A 22 -1.88 26.77 8.71
C TRP A 22 -2.14 25.66 9.74
N VAL A 23 -3.29 25.02 9.74
CA VAL A 23 -3.74 24.09 10.79
C VAL A 23 -3.77 22.64 10.35
N ASN A 24 -3.60 22.31 9.05
CA ASN A 24 -3.79 20.96 8.54
C ASN A 24 -2.49 20.26 8.11
N HIS A 25 -1.45 20.30 8.92
CA HIS A 25 -0.17 19.63 8.64
C HIS A 25 -0.25 18.08 8.69
N ILE A 26 -1.38 17.53 9.09
CA ILE A 26 -1.62 16.07 9.12
C ILE A 26 -2.79 15.76 8.17
N ILE A 27 -2.63 16.10 6.91
CA ILE A 27 -3.62 15.72 5.89
C ILE A 27 -3.38 14.24 5.57
N PRO A 28 -4.38 13.37 5.73
CA PRO A 28 -4.28 11.98 5.30
C PRO A 28 -4.03 11.95 3.80
N ARG A 29 -2.88 11.43 3.38
CA ARG A 29 -2.53 11.27 1.96
C ARG A 29 -2.87 9.86 1.51
N ASP A 30 -3.29 9.73 0.26
CA ASP A 30 -3.39 8.43 -0.38
C ASP A 30 -1.98 7.96 -0.76
N HIS A 31 -1.55 6.86 -0.16
CA HIS A 31 -0.24 6.25 -0.40
C HIS A 31 -0.34 4.96 -1.22
N ARG A 32 -1.53 4.61 -1.68
CA ARG A 32 -1.77 3.42 -2.50
C ARG A 32 -1.17 3.61 -3.89
N LYS A 33 -0.57 2.55 -4.42
CA LYS A 33 -0.14 2.42 -5.80
C LYS A 33 -0.99 1.32 -6.41
N ILE A 34 -1.99 1.70 -7.17
CA ILE A 34 -2.93 0.77 -7.80
C ILE A 34 -3.01 1.12 -9.28
N VAL A 35 -2.71 0.15 -10.13
CA VAL A 35 -2.93 0.21 -11.57
C VAL A 35 -3.89 -0.91 -11.92
N VAL A 36 -4.97 -0.59 -12.63
CA VAL A 36 -5.92 -1.60 -13.14
C VAL A 36 -6.03 -1.45 -14.64
N ILE A 37 -5.87 -2.56 -15.34
CA ILE A 37 -5.90 -2.63 -16.80
C ILE A 37 -7.08 -3.49 -17.21
N ASP A 38 -8.00 -2.91 -18.00
CA ASP A 38 -9.19 -3.56 -18.56
C ASP A 38 -10.10 -4.26 -17.53
N GLY A 39 -9.93 -3.93 -16.23
CA GLY A 39 -10.64 -4.62 -15.15
C GLY A 39 -10.23 -6.09 -14.95
N LYS A 40 -9.15 -6.54 -15.56
CA LYS A 40 -8.69 -7.94 -15.57
C LYS A 40 -7.36 -8.15 -14.90
N ILE A 41 -6.48 -7.17 -14.98
CA ILE A 41 -5.13 -7.20 -14.44
C ILE A 41 -4.97 -6.04 -13.47
N ALA A 42 -4.32 -6.26 -12.35
CA ALA A 42 -3.95 -5.20 -11.43
C ALA A 42 -2.49 -5.30 -11.02
N TYR A 43 -1.91 -4.13 -10.77
CA TYR A 43 -0.59 -4.00 -10.14
C TYR A 43 -0.73 -3.19 -8.86
N THR A 44 -0.07 -3.64 -7.80
CA THR A 44 0.02 -2.92 -6.52
C THR A 44 1.28 -3.29 -5.77
N GLY A 45 1.75 -2.38 -4.94
CA GLY A 45 2.97 -2.58 -4.14
C GLY A 45 3.48 -1.28 -3.55
N GLY A 46 4.76 -1.24 -3.18
CA GLY A 46 5.40 -0.05 -2.62
C GLY A 46 5.92 0.93 -3.69
N MET A 47 6.25 0.44 -4.88
CA MET A 47 6.93 1.19 -5.93
C MET A 47 6.09 2.34 -6.48
N ASN A 48 6.64 3.55 -6.52
CA ASN A 48 6.08 4.70 -7.23
C ASN A 48 6.53 4.73 -8.71
N VAL A 49 5.87 5.52 -9.52
CA VAL A 49 6.32 5.82 -10.89
C VAL A 49 7.30 6.99 -10.80
N ALA A 50 8.58 6.68 -10.60
CA ALA A 50 9.66 7.66 -10.50
C ALA A 50 11.00 7.00 -10.82
N ASP A 51 11.90 7.76 -11.46
CA ASP A 51 13.16 7.26 -11.99
C ASP A 51 14.09 6.69 -10.92
N TYR A 52 14.06 7.25 -9.71
CA TYR A 52 14.90 6.78 -8.61
C TYR A 52 14.57 5.35 -8.13
N TYR A 53 13.42 4.78 -8.50
CA TYR A 53 13.16 3.35 -8.28
C TYR A 53 13.96 2.45 -9.24
N ILE A 54 14.48 3.01 -10.32
CA ILE A 54 15.29 2.30 -11.31
C ILE A 54 16.78 2.65 -11.14
N GLU A 55 17.09 3.93 -10.97
CA GLU A 55 18.44 4.47 -10.98
C GLU A 55 19.05 4.61 -9.58
N GLY A 56 18.24 4.47 -8.53
CA GLY A 56 18.67 4.76 -7.16
C GLY A 56 18.79 6.26 -6.89
N ILE A 57 19.30 6.59 -5.72
CA ILE A 57 19.64 7.95 -5.29
C ILE A 57 21.10 7.93 -4.81
N PRO A 58 21.99 8.82 -5.32
CA PRO A 58 23.42 8.78 -4.97
C PRO A 58 23.72 8.75 -3.47
N GLU A 59 22.94 9.46 -2.67
CA GLU A 59 23.14 9.59 -1.23
C GLU A 59 22.64 8.37 -0.43
N ILE A 60 21.68 7.63 -1.00
CA ILE A 60 20.98 6.52 -0.32
C ILE A 60 21.44 5.17 -0.90
N GLY A 61 21.60 5.11 -2.24
CA GLY A 61 21.92 3.91 -3.00
C GLY A 61 20.73 3.37 -3.79
N ASP A 62 20.80 2.09 -4.16
CA ASP A 62 19.76 1.41 -4.93
C ASP A 62 18.47 1.27 -4.12
N TRP A 63 17.34 1.41 -4.82
CA TRP A 63 16.03 1.29 -4.23
C TRP A 63 15.51 -0.15 -4.38
N HIS A 64 15.25 -0.81 -3.25
CA HIS A 64 14.67 -2.14 -3.24
C HIS A 64 13.19 -2.05 -2.83
N ASP A 65 12.31 -2.52 -3.69
CA ASP A 65 10.87 -2.52 -3.45
C ASP A 65 10.21 -3.77 -4.05
N MET A 66 8.96 -3.99 -3.73
CA MET A 66 8.16 -5.09 -4.27
C MET A 66 6.88 -4.57 -4.91
N HIS A 67 6.56 -5.15 -6.07
CA HIS A 67 5.32 -4.87 -6.78
C HIS A 67 4.70 -6.18 -7.24
N MET A 68 3.40 -6.31 -7.10
CA MET A 68 2.66 -7.53 -7.44
C MET A 68 1.90 -7.34 -8.74
N HIS A 69 1.98 -8.32 -9.64
CA HIS A 69 1.07 -8.52 -10.75
C HIS A 69 -0.04 -9.48 -10.29
N ILE A 70 -1.29 -9.09 -10.47
CA ILE A 70 -2.46 -9.80 -9.95
C ILE A 70 -3.47 -9.98 -11.08
N GLU A 71 -3.96 -11.20 -11.22
CA GLU A 71 -5.05 -11.55 -12.12
C GLU A 71 -6.19 -12.26 -11.36
N GLY A 72 -7.36 -12.35 -11.96
CA GLY A 72 -8.50 -13.03 -11.39
C GLY A 72 -9.49 -12.12 -10.66
N PRO A 73 -10.49 -12.69 -9.98
CA PRO A 73 -11.61 -11.93 -9.40
C PRO A 73 -11.20 -10.88 -8.37
N VAL A 74 -10.06 -11.05 -7.72
CA VAL A 74 -9.53 -10.09 -6.73
C VAL A 74 -9.17 -8.73 -7.34
N VAL A 75 -8.99 -8.65 -8.67
CA VAL A 75 -8.79 -7.38 -9.38
C VAL A 75 -9.95 -6.42 -9.15
N ASN A 76 -11.19 -6.94 -9.01
CA ASN A 76 -12.37 -6.12 -8.73
C ASN A 76 -12.30 -5.40 -7.39
N GLU A 77 -11.63 -5.99 -6.39
CA GLU A 77 -11.44 -5.33 -5.08
C GLU A 77 -10.52 -4.11 -5.22
N LEU A 78 -9.38 -4.27 -5.91
CA LEU A 78 -8.46 -3.17 -6.18
C LEU A 78 -9.10 -2.09 -7.06
N HIS A 79 -9.84 -2.51 -8.07
CA HIS A 79 -10.59 -1.60 -8.95
C HIS A 79 -11.65 -0.81 -8.16
N THR A 80 -12.38 -1.46 -7.26
CA THR A 80 -13.36 -0.81 -6.40
C THR A 80 -12.71 0.26 -5.51
N ILE A 81 -11.52 0.00 -4.98
CA ILE A 81 -10.76 0.99 -4.20
C ILE A 81 -10.45 2.21 -5.08
N PHE A 82 -9.93 1.99 -6.30
CA PHE A 82 -9.66 3.09 -7.24
C PHE A 82 -10.93 3.88 -7.55
N CYS A 83 -12.02 3.21 -7.92
CA CYS A 83 -13.30 3.87 -8.27
C CYS A 83 -13.87 4.71 -7.12
N ARG A 84 -13.75 4.21 -5.89
CA ARG A 84 -14.14 4.96 -4.68
C ARG A 84 -13.33 6.25 -4.53
N MET A 85 -12.03 6.20 -4.75
CA MET A 85 -11.15 7.36 -4.67
C MET A 85 -11.43 8.35 -5.82
N TRP A 86 -11.65 7.82 -7.02
CA TRP A 86 -12.04 8.61 -8.19
C TRP A 86 -13.35 9.37 -7.94
N TYR A 87 -14.38 8.66 -7.49
CA TYR A 87 -15.65 9.29 -7.15
C TYR A 87 -15.51 10.36 -6.06
N LYS A 88 -14.70 10.10 -5.05
CA LYS A 88 -14.45 11.08 -3.99
C LYS A 88 -13.83 12.37 -4.53
N ALA A 89 -12.95 12.27 -5.51
CA ALA A 89 -12.28 13.41 -6.14
C ALA A 89 -13.13 14.15 -7.17
N THR A 90 -13.90 13.40 -8.00
CA THR A 90 -14.56 13.95 -9.20
C THR A 90 -16.07 14.01 -9.11
N LYS A 91 -16.68 13.18 -8.24
CA LYS A 91 -18.11 12.86 -8.21
C LYS A 91 -18.61 12.08 -9.44
N GLU A 92 -17.70 11.60 -10.29
CA GLU A 92 -18.01 10.74 -11.42
C GLU A 92 -17.96 9.27 -11.02
N TYR A 93 -18.97 8.49 -11.43
CA TYR A 93 -18.94 7.03 -11.27
C TYR A 93 -18.24 6.37 -12.44
N ILE A 94 -17.35 5.43 -12.15
CA ILE A 94 -16.80 4.49 -13.10
C ILE A 94 -17.55 3.17 -12.88
N ALA A 95 -18.37 2.77 -13.85
CA ALA A 95 -19.20 1.58 -13.76
C ALA A 95 -19.46 0.97 -15.14
N GLY A 96 -20.02 -0.25 -15.14
CA GLY A 96 -20.38 -1.00 -16.34
C GLY A 96 -19.37 -2.07 -16.73
N GLU A 97 -19.76 -2.96 -17.64
CA GLU A 97 -19.01 -4.16 -18.01
C GLU A 97 -17.64 -3.87 -18.65
N LYS A 98 -17.49 -2.69 -19.28
CA LYS A 98 -16.20 -2.21 -19.78
C LYS A 98 -15.15 -2.12 -18.68
N TYR A 99 -15.56 -1.74 -17.49
CA TYR A 99 -14.66 -1.55 -16.35
C TYR A 99 -14.66 -2.74 -15.39
N PHE A 100 -15.81 -3.42 -15.27
CA PHE A 100 -16.03 -4.58 -14.41
C PHE A 100 -16.54 -5.75 -15.28
N PRO A 101 -15.64 -6.45 -15.99
CA PRO A 101 -16.03 -7.56 -16.82
C PRO A 101 -16.64 -8.68 -15.97
N SER A 102 -17.79 -9.23 -16.42
CA SER A 102 -18.53 -10.27 -15.72
C SER A 102 -17.80 -11.61 -15.63
N LYS A 103 -16.84 -11.84 -16.53
CA LYS A 103 -16.03 -13.07 -16.58
C LYS A 103 -14.56 -12.73 -16.44
N ILE A 104 -14.02 -12.90 -15.24
CA ILE A 104 -12.59 -12.87 -14.97
C ILE A 104 -12.18 -14.30 -14.64
N SER A 105 -11.42 -14.94 -15.53
CA SER A 105 -10.86 -16.27 -15.28
C SER A 105 -9.64 -16.19 -14.38
N SER A 106 -9.47 -17.17 -13.51
CA SER A 106 -8.24 -17.40 -12.77
C SER A 106 -7.81 -18.83 -13.03
N ASN A 107 -6.54 -19.03 -13.32
CA ASN A 107 -5.95 -20.35 -13.54
C ASN A 107 -5.45 -20.98 -12.24
N ASP A 108 -5.40 -20.19 -11.15
CA ASP A 108 -4.86 -20.58 -9.86
C ASP A 108 -5.92 -20.51 -8.75
N ASN A 109 -5.74 -21.34 -7.72
CA ASN A 109 -6.61 -21.39 -6.53
C ASN A 109 -6.01 -20.63 -5.33
N LEU A 110 -5.24 -19.56 -5.56
CA LEU A 110 -4.73 -18.73 -4.49
C LEU A 110 -5.85 -17.92 -3.83
N ARG A 111 -5.90 -17.98 -2.50
CA ARG A 111 -6.77 -17.10 -1.71
C ARG A 111 -6.06 -15.81 -1.44
N ILE A 112 -6.60 -14.69 -1.93
CA ILE A 112 -6.06 -13.35 -1.72
C ILE A 112 -7.11 -12.53 -1.00
N ALA A 113 -6.68 -11.84 0.07
CA ALA A 113 -7.51 -10.84 0.76
C ALA A 113 -6.90 -9.45 0.54
N VAL A 114 -7.72 -8.51 0.12
CA VAL A 114 -7.33 -7.10 0.00
C VAL A 114 -7.81 -6.36 1.24
N ILE A 115 -6.88 -5.81 2.01
CA ILE A 115 -7.17 -5.03 3.21
C ILE A 115 -6.90 -3.57 2.91
N ASP A 116 -7.96 -2.78 2.88
CA ASP A 116 -7.91 -1.34 2.66
C ASP A 116 -8.08 -0.57 3.96
N ARG A 117 -7.23 0.44 4.18
CA ARG A 117 -7.42 1.38 5.28
C ARG A 117 -8.29 2.54 4.83
N HIS A 118 -9.48 2.62 5.37
CA HIS A 118 -10.40 3.72 5.15
C HIS A 118 -10.70 4.45 6.45
N LYS A 119 -10.49 5.77 6.48
CA LYS A 119 -10.74 6.59 7.68
C LYS A 119 -12.21 6.48 8.10
N GLY A 120 -12.43 6.15 9.38
CA GLY A 120 -13.75 6.01 9.97
C GLY A 120 -14.41 4.63 9.83
N GLN A 121 -13.91 3.75 8.94
CA GLN A 121 -14.47 2.40 8.77
C GLN A 121 -13.46 1.29 9.09
N THR A 122 -12.27 1.35 8.48
CA THR A 122 -11.24 0.31 8.59
C THR A 122 -9.90 0.90 9.03
N SER A 123 -9.93 1.95 9.87
CA SER A 123 -8.72 2.69 10.26
C SER A 123 -7.64 1.81 10.92
N ASP A 124 -8.07 0.78 11.63
CA ASP A 124 -7.19 -0.11 12.39
C ASP A 124 -6.96 -1.49 11.73
N ALA A 125 -7.67 -1.78 10.63
CA ALA A 125 -7.69 -3.11 10.01
C ALA A 125 -6.29 -3.66 9.70
N ILE A 126 -5.40 -2.85 9.13
CA ILE A 126 -4.04 -3.28 8.79
C ILE A 126 -3.24 -3.59 10.06
N ARG A 127 -3.33 -2.74 11.08
CA ARG A 127 -2.66 -2.97 12.38
C ARG A 127 -3.17 -4.25 13.05
N ASP A 128 -4.46 -4.47 13.00
CA ASP A 128 -5.11 -5.61 13.61
C ASP A 128 -4.74 -6.90 12.87
N LEU A 129 -4.67 -6.85 11.54
CA LEU A 129 -4.18 -7.95 10.72
C LEU A 129 -2.73 -8.30 11.06
N PHE A 130 -1.82 -7.32 11.15
CA PHE A 130 -0.44 -7.57 11.54
C PHE A 130 -0.36 -8.25 12.92
N ALA A 131 -1.11 -7.77 13.89
CA ALA A 131 -1.13 -8.36 15.22
C ALA A 131 -1.67 -9.80 15.19
N GLU A 132 -2.71 -10.07 14.40
CA GLU A 132 -3.29 -11.41 14.26
C GLU A 132 -2.32 -12.38 13.59
N MET A 133 -1.69 -11.99 12.49
CA MET A 133 -0.67 -12.81 11.81
C MET A 133 0.48 -13.20 12.78
N LEU A 134 0.93 -12.26 13.60
CA LEU A 134 1.96 -12.51 14.61
C LEU A 134 1.46 -13.43 15.74
N ASN A 135 0.19 -13.29 16.15
CA ASN A 135 -0.40 -14.13 17.19
C ASN A 135 -0.61 -15.57 16.70
N THR A 136 -0.87 -15.76 15.42
CA THR A 136 -1.15 -17.10 14.82
C THR A 136 0.09 -17.78 14.24
N ALA A 137 1.19 -17.08 14.12
CA ALA A 137 2.46 -17.63 13.62
C ALA A 137 2.91 -18.83 14.51
N GLN A 138 3.29 -19.94 13.84
CA GLN A 138 3.67 -21.18 14.49
C GLN A 138 5.18 -21.44 14.49
N HIS A 139 5.90 -21.05 13.42
CA HIS A 139 7.30 -21.43 13.24
C HIS A 139 8.21 -20.25 13.01
N LYS A 140 7.90 -19.38 12.04
CA LYS A 140 8.78 -18.29 11.64
C LYS A 140 8.02 -17.05 11.22
N VAL A 141 8.58 -15.89 11.55
CA VAL A 141 8.19 -14.57 11.07
C VAL A 141 9.39 -13.90 10.43
N LEU A 142 9.28 -13.53 9.15
CA LEU A 142 10.27 -12.74 8.44
C LEU A 142 9.61 -11.41 8.06
N LEU A 143 10.19 -10.31 8.54
CA LEU A 143 9.64 -8.97 8.33
C LEU A 143 10.73 -8.07 7.74
N ILE A 144 10.40 -7.40 6.63
CA ILE A 144 11.22 -6.34 6.04
C ILE A 144 10.40 -5.05 6.10
N ASN A 145 10.94 -4.01 6.74
CA ASN A 145 10.26 -2.74 6.82
C ASN A 145 11.26 -1.58 7.00
N PRO A 146 11.30 -0.60 6.09
CA PRO A 146 12.23 0.53 6.21
C PRO A 146 11.91 1.45 7.39
N TYR A 147 10.64 1.53 7.82
CA TYR A 147 10.15 2.44 8.88
C TYR A 147 9.46 1.64 9.99
N PHE A 148 10.24 0.87 10.73
CA PHE A 148 9.71 -0.02 11.76
C PHE A 148 9.47 0.73 13.09
N VAL A 149 8.31 1.34 13.20
CA VAL A 149 7.83 1.96 14.45
C VAL A 149 6.54 1.26 14.89
N PRO A 150 6.66 0.07 15.50
CA PRO A 150 5.50 -0.76 15.80
C PRO A 150 4.67 -0.17 16.94
N THR A 151 3.36 -0.20 16.77
CA THR A 151 2.42 0.15 17.85
C THR A 151 2.56 -0.79 19.03
N HIS A 152 2.12 -0.37 20.21
CA HIS A 152 2.14 -1.23 21.41
C HIS A 152 1.46 -2.60 21.18
N ARG A 153 0.36 -2.64 20.39
CA ARG A 153 -0.32 -3.88 20.04
C ARG A 153 0.56 -4.83 19.21
N VAL A 154 1.25 -4.31 18.22
CA VAL A 154 2.18 -5.09 17.37
C VAL A 154 3.38 -5.56 18.20
N ARG A 155 3.96 -4.70 19.04
CA ARG A 155 5.05 -5.10 19.95
C ARG A 155 4.65 -6.22 20.90
N LYS A 156 3.46 -6.15 21.48
CA LYS A 156 2.93 -7.24 22.33
C LYS A 156 2.73 -8.55 21.54
N ALA A 157 2.28 -8.46 20.29
CA ALA A 157 2.09 -9.64 19.45
C ALA A 157 3.43 -10.27 19.06
N LEU A 158 4.47 -9.48 18.73
CA LEU A 158 5.84 -9.95 18.51
C LEU A 158 6.39 -10.66 19.74
N LYS A 159 6.26 -10.03 20.91
CA LYS A 159 6.71 -10.66 22.17
C LYS A 159 6.04 -12.00 22.40
N ARG A 160 4.72 -12.09 22.25
CA ARG A 160 3.98 -13.35 22.39
C ARG A 160 4.41 -14.43 21.37
N ALA A 161 4.76 -14.03 20.15
CA ALA A 161 5.28 -14.94 19.15
C ALA A 161 6.62 -15.55 19.62
N ILE A 162 7.55 -14.71 20.10
CA ILE A 162 8.84 -15.13 20.64
C ILE A 162 8.62 -16.02 21.88
N ASP A 163 7.73 -15.65 22.81
CA ASP A 163 7.45 -16.42 24.01
C ASP A 163 6.88 -17.83 23.69
N ARG A 164 6.28 -18.00 22.48
CA ARG A 164 5.81 -19.31 21.96
C ARG A 164 6.92 -20.09 21.22
N GLY A 165 8.12 -19.54 21.09
CA GLY A 165 9.23 -20.17 20.38
C GLY A 165 9.23 -19.94 18.85
N VAL A 166 8.49 -18.95 18.37
CA VAL A 166 8.51 -18.56 16.95
C VAL A 166 9.83 -17.85 16.65
N ASP A 167 10.51 -18.29 15.58
CA ASP A 167 11.73 -17.68 15.08
C ASP A 167 11.40 -16.36 14.36
N VAL A 168 11.80 -15.22 14.92
CA VAL A 168 11.44 -13.88 14.41
C VAL A 168 12.66 -13.14 13.92
N HIS A 169 12.68 -12.84 12.61
CA HIS A 169 13.71 -12.03 11.99
C HIS A 169 13.12 -10.74 11.43
N ILE A 170 13.73 -9.60 11.73
CA ILE A 170 13.34 -8.29 11.24
C ILE A 170 14.53 -7.66 10.51
N LEU A 171 14.33 -7.30 9.24
CA LEU A 171 15.30 -6.58 8.43
C LEU A 171 14.86 -5.13 8.28
N LEU A 172 15.69 -4.22 8.74
CA LEU A 172 15.46 -2.78 8.69
C LEU A 172 16.41 -2.12 7.70
N SER A 173 16.03 -0.96 7.19
CA SER A 173 16.91 -0.15 6.36
C SER A 173 17.98 0.53 7.25
N ALA A 174 19.25 0.41 6.89
CA ALA A 174 20.35 1.08 7.59
C ALA A 174 20.39 2.60 7.29
N LYS A 175 19.90 2.99 6.13
CA LYS A 175 19.74 4.39 5.71
C LYS A 175 18.26 4.66 5.42
N SER A 176 17.82 5.89 5.62
CA SER A 176 16.44 6.31 5.36
C SER A 176 16.42 7.67 4.68
N ASP A 177 15.48 7.84 3.77
CA ASP A 177 15.12 9.12 3.16
C ASP A 177 14.36 10.06 4.12
N ILE A 178 13.89 9.50 5.25
CA ILE A 178 13.21 10.27 6.30
C ILE A 178 14.14 10.41 7.50
N PRO A 179 14.59 11.63 7.83
CA PRO A 179 15.37 11.87 9.04
C PRO A 179 14.67 11.32 10.30
N LEU A 180 15.42 10.81 11.26
CA LEU A 180 14.97 10.26 12.55
C LEU A 180 14.27 8.90 12.51
N THR A 181 13.94 8.33 11.34
CA THR A 181 13.31 7.00 11.30
C THR A 181 14.27 5.85 11.66
N PRO A 182 15.56 5.87 11.29
CA PRO A 182 16.50 4.86 11.78
C PRO A 182 16.60 4.86 13.31
N GLU A 183 16.72 6.04 13.91
CA GLU A 183 16.80 6.19 15.38
C GLU A 183 15.52 5.74 16.07
N ALA A 184 14.35 6.09 15.53
CA ALA A 184 13.05 5.64 16.06
C ALA A 184 12.81 4.12 15.93
N SER A 185 13.50 3.45 15.00
CA SER A 185 13.42 2.00 14.82
C SER A 185 14.32 1.21 15.76
N HIS A 186 15.26 1.87 16.45
CA HIS A 186 16.20 1.27 17.41
C HIS A 186 15.71 1.29 18.86
N TYR A 187 14.57 1.93 19.15
CA TYR A 187 13.91 1.97 20.45
C TYR A 187 12.67 1.07 20.48
#